data_60671763e568404c46fcb2ca1a3f3c57
#
_entry.id   60671763e568404c46fcb2ca1a3f3c57
#
_cell.length_a   1.000
_cell.length_b   1.000
_cell.length_c   1.000
_cell.angle_alpha   90.00
_cell.angle_beta   90.00
_cell.angle_gamma   90.00
#
_symmetry.space_group_name_H-M   'P 1'
#
loop_
_entity.id
_entity.type
_entity.pdbx_description
1 polymer ?
#
loop_
_entity_poly.entity_id
_entity_poly.type
_entity_poly.pdbx_seq_one_letter_code
_entity_poly.pdbx_strand_id
1 'polypeptide(L)'
;MMRTSRILLSLAMVALLLVVVTPGTAQQPYYPVGSVSIDMTSVAAGIGFSSGSGLLRFNGKRYLFKIDGLSIGNVGIASISAVGNVYNLNNISQFAGNYAAAGAGVALAGGAAGLTMQNQSGVIINLYAVQQGVQLNIGPQGFNITMQ
;
A
#
# COMPACT_ATOMS: atom_id res chain seq x y z
N MET A 1 43.81 16.09 -48.34
CA MET A 1 43.28 14.76 -47.96
C MET A 1 43.13 14.53 -46.45
N MET A 2 43.87 15.24 -45.62
CA MET A 2 43.73 15.07 -44.17
C MET A 2 42.56 15.82 -43.52
N ARG A 3 41.93 16.76 -44.21
CA ARG A 3 40.81 17.59 -43.70
C ARG A 3 39.46 16.87 -43.70
N THR A 4 39.27 15.95 -44.62
CA THR A 4 37.97 15.22 -44.72
C THR A 4 37.82 14.08 -43.70
N SER A 5 38.92 13.46 -43.26
CA SER A 5 38.87 12.42 -42.22
C SER A 5 38.57 13.00 -40.84
N ARG A 6 38.93 14.23 -40.55
CA ARG A 6 38.63 14.88 -39.27
C ARG A 6 37.15 15.29 -39.15
N ILE A 7 36.53 15.64 -40.26
CA ILE A 7 35.11 15.99 -40.27
C ILE A 7 34.24 14.74 -40.14
N LEU A 8 34.65 13.62 -40.69
CA LEU A 8 33.95 12.33 -40.54
C LEU A 8 34.05 11.78 -39.15
N LEU A 9 35.21 11.97 -38.45
CA LEU A 9 35.36 11.55 -37.06
C LEU A 9 34.48 12.39 -36.09
N SER A 10 34.35 13.71 -36.39
CA SER A 10 33.50 14.59 -35.56
C SER A 10 32.01 14.28 -35.74
N LEU A 11 31.59 13.90 -36.96
CA LEU A 11 30.21 13.48 -37.19
C LEU A 11 29.85 12.14 -36.52
N ALA A 12 30.81 11.21 -36.47
CA ALA A 12 30.63 9.93 -35.81
C ALA A 12 30.53 10.09 -34.29
N MET A 13 31.20 11.07 -33.71
CA MET A 13 31.18 11.32 -32.27
C MET A 13 29.90 12.05 -31.80
N VAL A 14 29.26 12.81 -32.67
CA VAL A 14 27.97 13.45 -32.41
C VAL A 14 26.81 12.44 -32.51
N ALA A 15 26.95 11.41 -33.33
CA ALA A 15 25.93 10.37 -33.45
C ALA A 15 25.89 9.39 -32.24
N LEU A 16 26.93 9.36 -31.42
CA LEU A 16 27.02 8.46 -30.25
C LEU A 16 26.41 9.07 -28.98
N LEU A 17 25.93 10.30 -29.03
CA LEU A 17 25.24 10.99 -27.93
C LEU A 17 23.73 11.00 -28.07
N LEU A 18 23.15 10.16 -28.89
CA LEU A 18 21.74 9.82 -28.80
C LEU A 18 21.56 8.92 -27.55
N VAL A 19 21.55 9.58 -26.40
CA VAL A 19 21.02 8.98 -25.17
C VAL A 19 19.58 8.57 -25.50
N VAL A 20 19.39 7.27 -25.67
CA VAL A 20 18.04 6.70 -25.72
C VAL A 20 17.45 6.95 -24.34
N VAL A 21 16.78 8.07 -24.20
CA VAL A 21 15.87 8.28 -23.07
C VAL A 21 14.74 7.30 -23.30
N THR A 22 14.89 6.09 -22.74
CA THR A 22 13.75 5.19 -22.59
C THR A 22 12.75 5.92 -21.71
N PRO A 23 11.52 6.18 -22.17
CA PRO A 23 10.51 6.70 -21.30
C PRO A 23 10.34 5.66 -20.19
N GLY A 24 10.74 6.01 -18.96
CA GLY A 24 10.43 5.20 -17.80
C GLY A 24 8.92 4.98 -17.82
N THR A 25 8.48 3.73 -17.71
CA THR A 25 7.06 3.44 -17.52
C THR A 25 6.64 4.14 -16.24
N ALA A 26 6.00 5.29 -16.37
CA ALA A 26 5.38 5.97 -15.25
C ALA A 26 4.30 5.04 -14.73
N GLN A 27 4.50 4.47 -13.53
CA GLN A 27 3.45 3.73 -12.84
C GLN A 27 2.26 4.67 -12.65
N GLN A 28 1.11 4.26 -13.15
CA GLN A 28 -0.09 5.04 -12.95
C GLN A 28 -0.42 5.09 -11.46
N PRO A 29 -0.64 6.28 -10.90
CA PRO A 29 -1.01 6.37 -9.50
C PRO A 29 -2.35 5.68 -9.25
N TYR A 30 -2.43 4.89 -8.19
CA TYR A 30 -3.70 4.34 -7.73
C TYR A 30 -4.53 5.45 -7.09
N TYR A 31 -5.80 5.53 -7.44
CA TYR A 31 -6.75 6.41 -6.79
C TYR A 31 -7.61 5.61 -5.81
N PRO A 32 -7.90 6.16 -4.61
CA PRO A 32 -8.74 5.48 -3.66
C PRO A 32 -10.16 5.32 -4.21
N VAL A 33 -10.70 4.11 -4.10
CA VAL A 33 -12.07 3.77 -4.48
C VAL A 33 -12.99 3.57 -3.29
N GLY A 34 -12.41 3.49 -2.09
CA GLY A 34 -13.13 3.34 -0.84
C GLY A 34 -12.30 3.81 0.35
N SER A 35 -12.92 3.81 1.50
CA SER A 35 -12.28 4.15 2.77
C SER A 35 -12.65 3.14 3.85
N VAL A 36 -11.74 2.94 4.79
CA VAL A 36 -11.93 2.07 5.95
C VAL A 36 -11.70 2.82 7.24
N SER A 37 -12.45 2.46 8.25
CA SER A 37 -12.17 2.79 9.64
C SER A 37 -12.18 1.49 10.45
N ILE A 38 -11.19 1.33 11.32
CA ILE A 38 -10.98 0.10 12.09
C ILE A 38 -10.76 0.50 13.55
N ASP A 39 -11.45 -0.22 14.43
CA ASP A 39 -11.21 -0.16 15.87
C ASP A 39 -10.70 -1.52 16.33
N MET A 40 -9.54 -1.52 16.96
CA MET A 40 -8.84 -2.71 17.40
C MET A 40 -8.64 -2.71 18.89
N THR A 41 -8.73 -3.89 19.49
CA THR A 41 -8.44 -4.10 20.90
C THR A 41 -7.32 -5.14 21.02
N SER A 42 -6.33 -4.86 21.85
CA SER A 42 -5.28 -5.81 22.17
C SER A 42 -5.83 -6.87 23.11
N VAL A 43 -5.82 -8.12 22.70
CA VAL A 43 -6.39 -9.24 23.47
C VAL A 43 -5.41 -9.79 24.50
N ALA A 44 -4.11 -9.53 24.36
CA ALA A 44 -3.10 -10.00 25.30
C ALA A 44 -2.00 -8.98 25.48
N ALA A 45 -1.83 -8.52 26.73
CA ALA A 45 -0.69 -7.71 27.10
C ALA A 45 0.62 -8.45 26.78
N GLY A 46 1.40 -7.99 25.82
CA GLY A 46 2.74 -8.46 25.53
C GLY A 46 2.94 -9.25 24.24
N ILE A 47 1.90 -9.70 23.52
CA ILE A 47 2.08 -10.48 22.26
C ILE A 47 1.79 -9.66 21.01
N GLY A 48 1.18 -8.49 21.11
CA GLY A 48 0.98 -7.58 19.98
C GLY A 48 -0.07 -8.01 18.94
N PHE A 49 -0.82 -9.08 19.18
CA PHE A 49 -1.93 -9.45 18.33
C PHE A 49 -3.18 -8.70 18.73
N SER A 50 -3.83 -8.07 17.76
CA SER A 50 -5.10 -7.40 17.98
C SER A 50 -6.14 -7.97 17.04
N SER A 51 -7.35 -8.08 17.57
CA SER A 51 -8.55 -8.29 16.78
C SER A 51 -9.39 -7.03 16.81
N GLY A 52 -10.18 -6.81 15.78
CA GLY A 52 -11.01 -5.64 15.70
C GLY A 52 -12.14 -5.78 14.73
N SER A 53 -12.90 -4.72 14.64
CA SER A 53 -13.97 -4.56 13.67
C SER A 53 -13.77 -3.28 12.88
N GLY A 54 -14.28 -3.26 11.68
CA GLY A 54 -14.16 -2.10 10.81
C GLY A 54 -15.39 -1.87 9.96
N LEU A 55 -15.39 -0.69 9.37
CA LEU A 55 -16.39 -0.25 8.42
C LEU A 55 -15.70 0.13 7.11
N LEU A 56 -16.10 -0.53 6.04
CA LEU A 56 -15.72 -0.17 4.67
C LEU A 56 -16.83 0.69 4.06
N ARG A 57 -16.44 1.80 3.47
CA ARG A 57 -17.29 2.61 2.59
C ARG A 57 -16.85 2.41 1.16
N PHE A 58 -17.75 1.86 0.36
CA PHE A 58 -17.49 1.53 -1.04
C PHE A 58 -18.76 1.70 -1.87
N ASN A 59 -18.67 2.45 -2.97
CA ASN A 59 -19.81 2.74 -3.86
C ASN A 59 -21.04 3.28 -3.14
N GLY A 60 -20.86 4.16 -2.16
CA GLY A 60 -21.94 4.75 -1.37
C GLY A 60 -22.59 3.83 -0.35
N LYS A 61 -22.09 2.60 -0.21
CA LYS A 61 -22.58 1.61 0.75
C LYS A 61 -21.58 1.41 1.88
N ARG A 62 -22.08 0.93 3.01
CA ARG A 62 -21.31 0.62 4.21
C ARG A 62 -21.32 -0.89 4.43
N TYR A 63 -20.13 -1.44 4.68
CA TYR A 63 -19.95 -2.87 4.92
C TYR A 63 -19.18 -3.06 6.21
N LEU A 64 -19.73 -3.83 7.13
CA LEU A 64 -19.06 -4.20 8.37
C LEU A 64 -18.15 -5.40 8.12
N PHE A 65 -16.98 -5.40 8.75
CA PHE A 65 -16.04 -6.50 8.67
C PHE A 65 -15.31 -6.69 9.98
N LYS A 66 -14.74 -7.87 10.15
CA LYS A 66 -13.82 -8.21 11.24
C LYS A 66 -12.40 -8.29 10.72
N ILE A 67 -11.46 -7.96 11.58
CA ILE A 67 -10.03 -8.02 11.28
C ILE A 67 -9.32 -8.77 12.41
N ASP A 68 -8.43 -9.68 12.03
CA ASP A 68 -7.61 -10.46 12.93
C ASP A 68 -6.15 -10.50 12.45
N GLY A 69 -5.21 -10.41 13.37
CA GLY A 69 -3.79 -10.59 13.09
C GLY A 69 -3.00 -9.29 12.85
N LEU A 70 -3.60 -8.13 13.00
CA LEU A 70 -2.87 -6.86 12.97
C LEU A 70 -2.17 -6.63 14.31
N SER A 71 -0.92 -6.21 14.30
CA SER A 71 -0.18 -5.94 15.53
C SER A 71 0.06 -4.44 15.75
N ILE A 72 0.08 -4.07 17.02
CA ILE A 72 0.37 -2.70 17.47
C ILE A 72 1.83 -2.67 17.92
N GLY A 73 2.61 -1.73 17.37
CA GLY A 73 4.05 -1.66 17.64
C GLY A 73 4.44 -1.17 19.04
N ASN A 74 3.50 -0.62 19.82
CA ASN A 74 3.78 -0.06 21.15
C ASN A 74 3.20 -0.94 22.24
N VAL A 75 4.06 -1.31 23.20
CA VAL A 75 3.66 -2.10 24.38
C VAL A 75 2.78 -1.24 25.30
N GLY A 76 1.67 -1.80 25.78
CA GLY A 76 0.78 -1.16 26.76
C GLY A 76 -0.42 -0.41 26.18
N ILE A 77 -0.62 -0.43 24.87
CA ILE A 77 -1.81 0.14 24.25
C ILE A 77 -2.91 -0.93 24.20
N ALA A 78 -4.04 -0.66 24.85
CA ALA A 78 -5.16 -1.61 24.92
C ALA A 78 -6.13 -1.49 23.74
N SER A 79 -6.22 -0.34 23.13
CA SER A 79 -7.09 -0.10 21.98
C SER A 79 -6.48 0.95 21.02
N ILE A 80 -6.75 0.80 19.75
CA ILE A 80 -6.29 1.73 18.72
C ILE A 80 -7.36 1.86 17.64
N SER A 81 -7.48 3.07 17.10
CA SER A 81 -8.27 3.34 15.92
C SER A 81 -7.35 3.61 14.73
N ALA A 82 -7.71 3.06 13.60
CA ALA A 82 -7.01 3.27 12.34
C ALA A 82 -7.99 3.67 11.25
N VAL A 83 -7.54 4.50 10.35
CA VAL A 83 -8.28 4.88 9.14
C VAL A 83 -7.42 4.62 7.92
N GLY A 84 -8.06 4.44 6.78
CA GLY A 84 -7.28 4.18 5.57
C GLY A 84 -8.07 4.32 4.29
N ASN A 85 -7.32 4.20 3.21
CA ASN A 85 -7.85 4.21 1.85
C ASN A 85 -7.76 2.82 1.23
N VAL A 86 -8.74 2.50 0.40
CA VAL A 86 -8.81 1.23 -0.33
C VAL A 86 -8.62 1.51 -1.82
N TYR A 87 -7.77 0.72 -2.43
CA TYR A 87 -7.41 0.84 -3.85
C TYR A 87 -7.66 -0.50 -4.57
N ASN A 88 -7.93 -0.42 -5.85
CA ASN A 88 -8.07 -1.58 -6.72
C ASN A 88 -9.16 -2.56 -6.27
N LEU A 89 -10.24 -2.04 -5.70
CA LEU A 89 -11.44 -2.81 -5.35
C LEU A 89 -12.51 -2.57 -6.41
N ASN A 90 -12.87 -3.61 -7.13
CA ASN A 90 -13.89 -3.56 -8.18
C ASN A 90 -15.20 -4.20 -7.75
N ASN A 91 -15.13 -5.21 -6.90
CA ASN A 91 -16.26 -5.93 -6.38
C ASN A 91 -16.08 -6.19 -4.89
N ILE A 92 -17.14 -6.05 -4.11
CA ILE A 92 -17.08 -6.23 -2.65
C ILE A 92 -16.56 -7.63 -2.23
N SER A 93 -16.82 -8.65 -3.04
CA SER A 93 -16.32 -10.01 -2.77
C SER A 93 -14.80 -10.13 -2.77
N GLN A 94 -14.09 -9.18 -3.37
CA GLN A 94 -12.63 -9.13 -3.39
C GLN A 94 -12.02 -8.56 -2.12
N PHE A 95 -12.81 -7.90 -1.28
CA PHE A 95 -12.31 -7.20 -0.10
C PHE A 95 -11.91 -8.15 1.03
N ALA A 96 -12.66 -9.21 1.24
CA ALA A 96 -12.34 -10.22 2.24
C ALA A 96 -11.10 -11.04 1.85
N GLY A 97 -10.36 -11.51 2.81
CA GLY A 97 -9.23 -12.39 2.62
C GLY A 97 -8.03 -12.06 3.49
N ASN A 98 -6.93 -12.69 3.18
CA ASN A 98 -5.67 -12.49 3.89
C ASN A 98 -4.85 -11.40 3.21
N TYR A 99 -4.41 -10.44 4.00
CA TYR A 99 -3.57 -9.32 3.57
C TYR A 99 -2.15 -9.49 4.09
N ALA A 100 -1.20 -9.21 3.23
CA ALA A 100 0.22 -9.19 3.56
C ALA A 100 0.81 -7.81 3.23
N ALA A 101 1.97 -7.49 3.77
CA ALA A 101 2.66 -6.24 3.45
C ALA A 101 2.87 -6.12 1.95
N ALA A 102 2.46 -5.00 1.39
CA ALA A 102 2.63 -4.75 -0.05
C ALA A 102 4.10 -4.53 -0.39
N GLY A 103 4.51 -5.03 -1.54
CA GLY A 103 5.85 -4.85 -2.07
C GLY A 103 6.16 -3.40 -2.44
N ALA A 104 7.45 -3.09 -2.64
CA ALA A 104 7.95 -1.75 -2.95
C ALA A 104 7.47 -1.18 -4.29
N GLY A 105 6.84 -1.98 -5.15
CA GLY A 105 6.33 -1.57 -6.45
C GLY A 105 4.95 -0.91 -6.43
N VAL A 106 4.32 -0.79 -5.27
CA VAL A 106 2.99 -0.17 -5.16
C VAL A 106 3.15 1.33 -4.96
N ALA A 107 2.82 2.11 -5.98
CA ALA A 107 2.80 3.57 -5.91
C ALA A 107 1.40 4.05 -5.53
N LEU A 108 1.28 4.76 -4.41
CA LEU A 108 0.04 5.32 -3.91
C LEU A 108 -0.01 6.82 -4.14
N ALA A 109 -1.19 7.33 -4.50
CA ALA A 109 -1.44 8.76 -4.51
C ALA A 109 -1.37 9.32 -3.08
N GLY A 110 -0.58 10.39 -2.86
CA GLY A 110 -0.44 11.01 -1.54
C GLY A 110 0.70 10.46 -0.67
N GLY A 111 1.51 9.53 -1.18
CA GLY A 111 2.72 9.03 -0.51
C GLY A 111 2.51 7.72 0.26
N ALA A 112 3.61 7.19 0.78
CA ALA A 112 3.70 5.87 1.39
C ALA A 112 3.70 5.89 2.93
N ALA A 113 3.09 6.89 3.55
CA ALA A 113 2.94 6.91 5.00
C ALA A 113 1.90 5.87 5.44
N GLY A 114 2.12 5.25 6.57
CA GLY A 114 1.22 4.21 7.08
C GLY A 114 1.57 2.79 6.63
N LEU A 115 0.72 1.84 6.96
CA LEU A 115 0.89 0.44 6.63
C LEU A 115 0.14 0.11 5.33
N THR A 116 0.88 -0.22 4.31
CA THR A 116 0.32 -0.65 3.01
C THR A 116 0.31 -2.16 2.91
N MET A 117 -0.82 -2.71 2.53
CA MET A 117 -1.03 -4.15 2.45
C MET A 117 -1.89 -4.53 1.26
N GLN A 118 -1.75 -5.76 0.81
CA GLN A 118 -2.42 -6.29 -0.37
C GLN A 118 -2.92 -7.71 -0.12
N ASN A 119 -4.10 -8.02 -0.63
CA ASN A 119 -4.65 -9.37 -0.58
C ASN A 119 -4.43 -10.15 -1.89
N GLN A 120 -4.88 -11.40 -1.93
CA GLN A 120 -4.75 -12.29 -3.09
C GLN A 120 -5.52 -11.79 -4.33
N SER A 121 -6.53 -10.95 -4.17
CA SER A 121 -7.30 -10.37 -5.27
C SER A 121 -6.70 -9.06 -5.80
N GLY A 122 -5.59 -8.60 -5.22
CA GLY A 122 -4.94 -7.37 -5.61
C GLY A 122 -5.52 -6.11 -4.95
N VAL A 123 -6.45 -6.24 -4.02
CA VAL A 123 -6.98 -5.11 -3.24
C VAL A 123 -5.88 -4.58 -2.33
N ILE A 124 -5.70 -3.28 -2.34
CA ILE A 124 -4.67 -2.59 -1.55
C ILE A 124 -5.36 -1.71 -0.52
N ILE A 125 -4.89 -1.82 0.72
CA ILE A 125 -5.31 -0.94 1.82
C ILE A 125 -4.09 -0.21 2.36
N ASN A 126 -4.21 1.08 2.56
CA ASN A 126 -3.21 1.87 3.26
C ASN A 126 -3.82 2.39 4.56
N LEU A 127 -3.33 1.88 5.70
CA LEU A 127 -3.84 2.18 7.03
C LEU A 127 -2.92 3.13 7.79
N TYR A 128 -3.54 4.04 8.52
CA TYR A 128 -2.86 4.97 9.42
C TYR A 128 -3.48 4.87 10.81
N ALA A 129 -2.64 4.81 11.83
CA ALA A 129 -3.13 4.97 13.20
C ALA A 129 -3.60 6.41 13.42
N VAL A 130 -4.72 6.55 14.10
CA VAL A 130 -5.26 7.87 14.44
C VAL A 130 -4.45 8.51 15.57
N GLN A 131 -3.98 7.71 16.51
CA GLN A 131 -3.14 8.18 17.61
C GLN A 131 -1.72 8.45 17.14
N GLN A 132 -1.15 9.59 17.55
CA GLN A 132 0.23 9.93 17.23
C GLN A 132 1.22 8.99 17.90
N GLY A 133 2.30 8.66 17.18
CA GLY A 133 3.39 7.82 17.67
C GLY A 133 3.08 6.33 17.69
N VAL A 134 1.90 5.92 17.24
CA VAL A 134 1.53 4.51 17.12
C VAL A 134 1.87 4.01 15.73
N GLN A 135 2.58 2.89 15.68
CA GLN A 135 2.90 2.20 14.44
C GLN A 135 2.06 0.93 14.31
N LEU A 136 1.46 0.77 13.15
CA LEU A 136 0.77 -0.47 12.78
C LEU A 136 1.78 -1.39 12.09
N ASN A 137 1.79 -2.65 12.49
CA ASN A 137 2.62 -3.67 11.90
C ASN A 137 1.78 -4.88 11.48
N ILE A 138 2.25 -5.54 10.45
CA ILE A 138 1.68 -6.80 10.00
C ILE A 138 2.70 -7.91 10.27
N GLY A 139 2.25 -8.97 10.92
CA GLY A 139 3.09 -10.14 11.16
C GLY A 139 3.34 -10.94 9.88
N PRO A 140 4.27 -11.91 9.92
CA PRO A 140 4.61 -12.73 8.75
C PRO A 140 3.43 -13.57 8.23
N GLN A 141 2.44 -13.81 9.06
CA GLN A 141 1.20 -14.52 8.67
C GLN A 141 0.17 -13.61 8.00
N GLY A 142 0.43 -12.30 7.93
CA GLY A 142 -0.53 -11.33 7.45
C GLY A 142 -1.67 -11.08 8.45
N PHE A 143 -2.69 -10.39 7.99
CA PHE A 143 -3.93 -10.26 8.75
C PHE A 143 -5.13 -10.62 7.89
N ASN A 144 -6.19 -11.05 8.53
CA ASN A 144 -7.37 -11.56 7.84
C ASN A 144 -8.56 -10.62 7.99
N ILE A 145 -9.26 -10.37 6.89
CA ILE A 145 -10.52 -9.64 6.87
C ILE A 145 -11.65 -10.62 6.55
N THR A 146 -12.67 -10.61 7.41
CA THR A 146 -13.90 -11.39 7.22
C THR A 146 -15.10 -10.45 7.20
N MET A 147 -15.92 -10.55 6.18
CA MET A 147 -17.17 -9.77 6.08
C MET A 147 -18.20 -10.26 7.09
N GLN A 148 -18.97 -9.33 7.65
CA GLN A 148 -20.10 -9.61 8.53
C GLN A 148 -21.42 -9.66 7.77
#